data_295ef3deaa7b4c89964774ffa76dbf9b
#
_entry.id   295ef3deaa7b4c89964774ffa76dbf9b
#
_cell.length_a   1.000
_cell.length_b   1.000
_cell.length_c   1.000
_cell.angle_alpha   90.00
_cell.angle_beta   90.00
_cell.angle_gamma   90.00
#
_symmetry.space_group_name_H-M   'P 1'
#
loop_
_entity.id
_entity.type
_entity.pdbx_description
1 polymer ?
#
loop_
_entity_poly.entity_id
_entity_poly.type
_entity_poly.pdbx_seq_one_letter_code
_entity_poly.pdbx_strand_id
1 'polypeptide(L)'
;MDCSHIQFCADKSKVDFEQLQHLFVKTAFWARSRNMDDLKIAIANSNPVVTVWDGDRLIGFARATSDGVYRAGIWDVIVDPDYQGVGLGRKLVETVLSHPMVSKVERVYLTTTHQQSFYERIGFERNETTTMVLHNSKSTEDLARRIQELPVTVDY
;
A
#
# COMPACT_ATOMS: atom_id res chain seq x y z
N MET A 1 -12.67 -17.85 -14.25
CA MET A 1 -13.43 -16.57 -14.30
C MET A 1 -12.87 -15.78 -15.47
N ASP A 2 -13.73 -15.31 -16.36
CA ASP A 2 -13.29 -14.38 -17.41
C ASP A 2 -13.14 -12.97 -16.81
N CYS A 3 -11.92 -12.43 -16.83
CA CYS A 3 -11.59 -11.12 -16.28
C CYS A 3 -11.33 -10.06 -17.36
N SER A 4 -11.73 -10.33 -18.61
CA SER A 4 -11.49 -9.42 -19.75
C SER A 4 -12.17 -8.05 -19.59
N HIS A 5 -13.25 -8.00 -18.82
CA HIS A 5 -14.03 -6.80 -18.52
C HIS A 5 -13.53 -5.99 -17.32
N ILE A 6 -12.57 -6.53 -16.56
CA ILE A 6 -12.01 -5.86 -15.37
C ILE A 6 -11.14 -4.69 -15.79
N GLN A 7 -11.40 -3.53 -15.22
CA GLN A 7 -10.71 -2.28 -15.53
C GLN A 7 -9.76 -1.88 -14.39
N PHE A 8 -8.57 -1.43 -14.77
CA PHE A 8 -7.57 -0.85 -13.88
C PHE A 8 -7.48 0.65 -14.16
N CYS A 9 -7.65 1.46 -13.14
CA CYS A 9 -7.66 2.91 -13.26
C CYS A 9 -6.63 3.54 -12.32
N ALA A 10 -5.71 4.33 -12.87
CA ALA A 10 -4.67 5.05 -12.11
C ALA A 10 -5.04 6.52 -11.84
N ASP A 11 -6.30 6.89 -11.98
CA ASP A 11 -6.81 8.23 -11.71
C ASP A 11 -7.41 8.28 -10.30
N LYS A 12 -6.69 8.91 -9.36
CA LYS A 12 -7.14 9.02 -7.98
C LYS A 12 -8.40 9.88 -7.78
N SER A 13 -8.76 10.73 -8.74
CA SER A 13 -10.01 11.51 -8.68
C SER A 13 -11.27 10.64 -8.82
N LYS A 14 -11.10 9.41 -9.33
CA LYS A 14 -12.18 8.43 -9.49
C LYS A 14 -12.34 7.46 -8.34
N VAL A 15 -11.62 7.66 -7.24
CA VAL A 15 -11.76 6.81 -6.05
C VAL A 15 -13.13 7.04 -5.41
N ASP A 16 -13.90 5.96 -5.31
CA ASP A 16 -15.12 5.91 -4.50
C ASP A 16 -14.74 5.54 -3.07
N PHE A 17 -14.76 6.53 -2.18
CA PHE A 17 -14.31 6.36 -0.80
C PHE A 17 -15.21 5.45 0.04
N GLU A 18 -16.51 5.41 -0.24
CA GLU A 18 -17.45 4.53 0.47
C GLU A 18 -17.17 3.07 0.10
N GLN A 19 -17.05 2.77 -1.18
CA GLN A 19 -16.70 1.44 -1.65
C GLN A 19 -15.30 1.04 -1.18
N LEU A 20 -14.34 1.96 -1.17
CA LEU A 20 -12.99 1.70 -0.67
C LEU A 20 -13.01 1.34 0.82
N GLN A 21 -13.74 2.07 1.64
CA GLN A 21 -13.88 1.76 3.06
C GLN A 21 -14.49 0.37 3.28
N HIS A 22 -15.53 0.02 2.53
CA HIS A 22 -16.11 -1.33 2.56
C HIS A 22 -15.11 -2.40 2.15
N LEU A 23 -14.31 -2.14 1.10
CA LEU A 23 -13.29 -3.07 0.64
C LEU A 23 -12.21 -3.28 1.72
N PHE A 24 -11.77 -2.25 2.42
CA PHE A 24 -10.85 -2.38 3.57
C PHE A 24 -11.45 -3.21 4.70
N VAL A 25 -12.69 -2.96 5.08
CA VAL A 25 -13.36 -3.74 6.13
C VAL A 25 -13.42 -5.22 5.77
N LYS A 26 -13.68 -5.53 4.51
CA LYS A 26 -13.80 -6.91 4.01
C LYS A 26 -12.45 -7.62 3.91
N THR A 27 -11.37 -6.91 3.58
CA THR A 27 -10.11 -7.53 3.15
C THR A 27 -8.93 -7.30 4.09
N ALA A 28 -8.89 -6.17 4.79
CA ALA A 28 -7.72 -5.68 5.49
C ALA A 28 -8.01 -5.47 6.98
N PHE A 29 -7.85 -6.51 7.78
CA PHE A 29 -8.10 -6.45 9.23
C PHE A 29 -7.31 -5.32 9.93
N TRP A 30 -6.10 -5.01 9.45
CA TRP A 30 -5.25 -3.94 9.99
C TRP A 30 -5.74 -2.53 9.67
N ALA A 31 -6.66 -2.38 8.74
CA ALA A 31 -7.16 -1.09 8.26
C ALA A 31 -8.64 -0.84 8.62
N ARG A 32 -9.26 -1.74 9.39
CA ARG A 32 -10.69 -1.64 9.74
C ARG A 32 -11.04 -0.39 10.54
N SER A 33 -10.08 0.15 11.29
CA SER A 33 -10.28 1.36 12.11
C SER A 33 -10.00 2.67 11.34
N ARG A 34 -9.61 2.59 10.07
CA ARG A 34 -9.35 3.78 9.26
C ARG A 34 -10.65 4.51 8.96
N ASN A 35 -10.69 5.80 9.30
CA ASN A 35 -11.83 6.65 9.00
C ASN A 35 -11.72 7.26 7.59
N MET A 36 -12.83 7.81 7.12
CA MET A 36 -12.94 8.38 5.78
C MET A 36 -12.01 9.58 5.55
N ASP A 37 -11.86 10.44 6.55
CA ASP A 37 -11.06 11.67 6.41
C ASP A 37 -9.57 11.33 6.31
N ASP A 38 -9.08 10.38 7.12
CA ASP A 38 -7.71 9.90 7.04
C ASP A 38 -7.43 9.20 5.71
N LEU A 39 -8.39 8.43 5.17
CA LEU A 39 -8.26 7.82 3.85
C LEU A 39 -8.12 8.87 2.74
N LYS A 40 -8.92 9.94 2.79
CA LYS A 40 -8.82 11.05 1.83
C LYS A 40 -7.45 11.71 1.87
N ILE A 41 -6.91 11.97 3.07
CA ILE A 41 -5.58 12.55 3.25
C ILE A 41 -4.50 11.61 2.69
N ALA A 42 -4.55 10.32 3.03
CA ALA A 42 -3.57 9.33 2.56
C ALA A 42 -3.57 9.21 1.04
N ILE A 43 -4.74 9.18 0.41
CA ILE A 43 -4.89 9.09 -1.05
C ILE A 43 -4.43 10.39 -1.73
N ALA A 44 -4.75 11.56 -1.18
CA ALA A 44 -4.27 12.84 -1.71
C ALA A 44 -2.74 12.91 -1.76
N ASN A 45 -2.05 12.31 -0.78
CA ASN A 45 -0.59 12.25 -0.68
C ASN A 45 0.04 11.02 -1.35
N SER A 46 -0.72 10.24 -2.10
CA SER A 46 -0.24 9.07 -2.82
C SER A 46 -0.26 9.30 -4.34
N ASN A 47 0.74 8.76 -5.03
CA ASN A 47 0.79 8.74 -6.48
C ASN A 47 1.77 7.65 -6.97
N PRO A 48 1.31 6.63 -7.70
CA PRO A 48 -0.05 6.41 -8.16
C PRO A 48 -1.01 5.91 -7.08
N VAL A 49 -2.28 6.08 -7.37
CA VAL A 49 -3.38 5.37 -6.73
C VAL A 49 -4.07 4.56 -7.81
N VAL A 50 -4.13 3.25 -7.66
CA VAL A 50 -4.72 2.34 -8.64
C VAL A 50 -5.95 1.67 -8.05
N THR A 51 -7.06 1.75 -8.76
CA THR A 51 -8.32 1.07 -8.45
C THR A 51 -8.63 0.01 -9.50
N VAL A 52 -9.27 -1.06 -9.09
CA VAL A 52 -9.70 -2.16 -9.97
C VAL A 52 -11.21 -2.29 -9.89
N TRP A 53 -11.85 -2.32 -11.04
CA TRP A 53 -13.31 -2.25 -11.18
C TRP A 53 -13.87 -3.42 -11.97
N ASP A 54 -14.98 -3.97 -11.46
CA ASP A 54 -15.89 -4.84 -12.20
C ASP A 54 -17.19 -4.08 -12.43
N GLY A 55 -17.34 -3.49 -13.63
CA GLY A 55 -18.39 -2.51 -13.86
C GLY A 55 -18.31 -1.34 -12.88
N ASP A 56 -19.33 -1.14 -12.07
CA ASP A 56 -19.41 -0.07 -11.07
C ASP A 56 -18.93 -0.51 -9.66
N ARG A 57 -18.48 -1.77 -9.53
CA ARG A 57 -18.01 -2.32 -8.26
C ARG A 57 -16.51 -2.19 -8.12
N LEU A 58 -16.04 -1.55 -7.05
CA LEU A 58 -14.65 -1.51 -6.66
C LEU A 58 -14.23 -2.86 -6.05
N ILE A 59 -13.28 -3.54 -6.70
CA ILE A 59 -12.84 -4.89 -6.31
C ILE A 59 -11.36 -4.98 -5.94
N GLY A 60 -10.60 -3.92 -6.16
CA GLY A 60 -9.18 -3.90 -5.80
C GLY A 60 -8.64 -2.48 -5.67
N PHE A 61 -7.59 -2.34 -4.88
CA PHE A 61 -6.95 -1.07 -4.60
C PHE A 61 -5.48 -1.27 -4.28
N ALA A 62 -4.66 -0.34 -4.71
CA ALA A 62 -3.28 -0.17 -4.24
C ALA A 62 -2.88 1.29 -4.37
N ARG A 63 -1.94 1.73 -3.53
CA ARG A 63 -1.35 3.05 -3.63
C ARG A 63 0.16 3.01 -3.46
N ALA A 64 0.85 4.01 -3.97
CA ALA A 64 2.27 4.20 -3.72
C ALA A 64 2.55 5.64 -3.24
N THR A 65 3.62 5.77 -2.47
CA THR A 65 4.27 7.05 -2.18
C THR A 65 5.65 7.02 -2.83
N SER A 66 6.06 8.10 -3.49
CA SER A 66 7.30 8.12 -4.26
C SER A 66 7.87 9.52 -4.36
N ASP A 67 9.20 9.63 -4.32
CA ASP A 67 9.91 10.86 -4.68
C ASP A 67 10.13 10.98 -6.20
N GLY A 68 9.80 9.95 -6.96
CA GLY A 68 9.93 9.89 -8.42
C GLY A 68 11.34 9.64 -8.94
N VAL A 69 12.33 9.51 -8.06
CA VAL A 69 13.76 9.39 -8.42
C VAL A 69 14.45 8.25 -7.67
N TYR A 70 14.41 8.25 -6.36
CA TYR A 70 15.21 7.33 -5.53
C TYR A 70 14.39 6.24 -4.86
N ARG A 71 13.26 6.60 -4.28
CA ARG A 71 12.49 5.69 -3.41
C ARG A 71 11.00 5.75 -3.66
N ALA A 72 10.39 4.57 -3.67
CA ALA A 72 8.95 4.43 -3.62
C ALA A 72 8.55 3.36 -2.60
N GLY A 73 7.36 3.49 -2.04
CA GLY A 73 6.74 2.48 -1.21
C GLY A 73 5.37 2.10 -1.77
N ILE A 74 5.06 0.81 -1.79
CA ILE A 74 3.73 0.30 -2.18
C ILE A 74 2.97 -0.04 -0.91
N TRP A 75 1.72 0.42 -0.83
CA TRP A 75 0.87 0.33 0.35
C TRP A 75 -0.53 -0.16 -0.01
N ASP A 76 -1.15 -0.85 0.94
CA ASP A 76 -2.58 -1.16 0.90
C ASP A 76 -3.00 -1.94 -0.37
N VAL A 77 -2.21 -2.93 -0.77
CA VAL A 77 -2.56 -3.83 -1.88
C VAL A 77 -3.65 -4.78 -1.42
N ILE A 78 -4.86 -4.58 -1.92
CA ILE A 78 -6.04 -5.38 -1.56
C ILE A 78 -6.84 -5.76 -2.80
N VAL A 79 -7.39 -6.97 -2.79
CA VAL A 79 -8.32 -7.50 -3.79
C VAL A 79 -9.46 -8.18 -3.06
N ASP A 80 -10.69 -7.89 -3.47
CA ASP A 80 -11.89 -8.54 -2.94
C ASP A 80 -11.73 -10.07 -2.95
N PRO A 81 -12.01 -10.77 -1.82
CA PRO A 81 -11.84 -12.22 -1.72
C PRO A 81 -12.52 -13.01 -2.84
N ASP A 82 -13.66 -12.54 -3.34
CA ASP A 82 -14.39 -13.20 -4.43
C ASP A 82 -13.65 -13.13 -5.78
N TYR A 83 -12.61 -12.28 -5.89
CA TYR A 83 -11.81 -12.05 -7.09
C TYR A 83 -10.34 -12.45 -6.93
N GLN A 84 -9.98 -13.10 -5.83
CA GLN A 84 -8.62 -13.59 -5.60
C GLN A 84 -8.34 -14.89 -6.38
N GLY A 85 -7.05 -15.21 -6.56
CA GLY A 85 -6.62 -16.47 -7.20
C GLY A 85 -6.68 -16.47 -8.74
N VAL A 86 -7.06 -15.37 -9.38
CA VAL A 86 -7.17 -15.24 -10.85
C VAL A 86 -6.15 -14.26 -11.47
N GLY A 87 -5.15 -13.85 -10.68
CA GLY A 87 -4.04 -13.01 -11.17
C GLY A 87 -4.27 -11.51 -11.05
N LEU A 88 -5.42 -11.04 -10.55
CA LEU A 88 -5.71 -9.60 -10.44
C LEU A 88 -4.76 -8.87 -9.48
N GLY A 89 -4.39 -9.49 -8.35
CA GLY A 89 -3.43 -8.91 -7.42
C GLY A 89 -2.05 -8.67 -8.05
N ARG A 90 -1.56 -9.62 -8.84
CA ARG A 90 -0.32 -9.47 -9.59
C ARG A 90 -0.41 -8.31 -10.59
N LYS A 91 -1.46 -8.29 -11.40
CA LYS A 91 -1.69 -7.22 -12.38
C LYS A 91 -1.82 -5.84 -11.72
N LEU A 92 -2.45 -5.79 -10.54
CA LEU A 92 -2.56 -4.56 -9.74
C LEU A 92 -1.18 -4.03 -9.34
N VAL A 93 -0.31 -4.88 -8.78
CA VAL A 93 1.06 -4.50 -8.40
C VAL A 93 1.87 -4.11 -9.63
N GLU A 94 1.79 -4.87 -10.72
CA GLU A 94 2.47 -4.57 -11.99
C GLU A 94 2.00 -3.21 -12.56
N THR A 95 0.73 -2.87 -12.43
CA THR A 95 0.18 -1.56 -12.83
C THR A 95 0.79 -0.43 -12.01
N VAL A 96 0.93 -0.59 -10.69
CA VAL A 96 1.62 0.37 -9.83
C VAL A 96 3.09 0.52 -10.23
N LEU A 97 3.80 -0.61 -10.43
CA LEU A 97 5.22 -0.62 -10.79
C LEU A 97 5.51 0.02 -12.16
N SER A 98 4.58 -0.07 -13.10
CA SER A 98 4.71 0.51 -14.44
C SER A 98 4.42 2.02 -14.49
N HIS A 99 3.84 2.58 -13.43
CA HIS A 99 3.53 4.01 -13.39
C HIS A 99 4.81 4.87 -13.40
N PRO A 100 4.87 6.00 -14.12
CA PRO A 100 6.08 6.84 -14.24
C PRO A 100 6.69 7.28 -12.91
N MET A 101 5.88 7.50 -11.87
CA MET A 101 6.35 7.85 -10.53
C MET A 101 7.04 6.69 -9.77
N VAL A 102 6.92 5.46 -10.25
CA VAL A 102 7.47 4.27 -9.58
C VAL A 102 8.48 3.55 -10.47
N SER A 103 8.27 3.50 -11.77
CA SER A 103 9.07 2.69 -12.71
C SER A 103 10.54 3.13 -12.84
N LYS A 104 10.86 4.35 -12.45
CA LYS A 104 12.21 4.94 -12.61
C LYS A 104 12.97 5.09 -11.29
N VAL A 105 12.36 4.81 -10.16
CA VAL A 105 13.06 4.95 -8.87
C VAL A 105 14.06 3.82 -8.69
N GLU A 106 15.14 4.09 -7.94
CA GLU A 106 16.19 3.11 -7.68
C GLU A 106 15.67 1.90 -6.88
N ARG A 107 14.79 2.12 -5.91
CA ARG A 107 14.24 1.05 -5.05
C ARG A 107 12.78 1.26 -4.73
N VAL A 108 12.03 0.16 -4.82
CA VAL A 108 10.64 0.10 -4.40
C VAL A 108 10.53 -0.83 -3.19
N TYR A 109 9.89 -0.34 -2.13
CA TYR A 109 9.70 -1.07 -0.88
C TYR A 109 8.23 -1.41 -0.67
N LEU A 110 8.00 -2.50 0.04
CA LEU A 110 6.71 -2.83 0.61
C LEU A 110 6.90 -3.62 1.91
N THR A 111 5.86 -3.68 2.71
CA THR A 111 5.83 -4.49 3.93
C THR A 111 4.71 -5.50 3.83
N THR A 112 5.01 -6.76 4.09
CA THR A 112 4.01 -7.84 4.13
C THR A 112 4.32 -8.83 5.26
N THR A 113 3.27 -9.31 5.93
CA THR A 113 3.42 -10.29 7.02
C THR A 113 3.41 -11.73 6.50
N HIS A 114 2.57 -12.03 5.49
CA HIS A 114 2.31 -13.42 5.07
C HIS A 114 2.35 -13.63 3.55
N GLN A 115 2.63 -12.61 2.74
CA GLN A 115 2.56 -12.68 1.28
C GLN A 115 3.93 -12.56 0.59
N GLN A 116 5.01 -12.89 1.28
CA GLN A 116 6.37 -12.79 0.74
C GLN A 116 6.52 -13.54 -0.58
N SER A 117 6.05 -14.79 -0.65
CA SER A 117 6.12 -15.61 -1.86
C SER A 117 5.36 -15.03 -3.06
N PHE A 118 4.26 -14.30 -2.79
CA PHE A 118 3.53 -13.58 -3.84
C PHE A 118 4.39 -12.48 -4.45
N TYR A 119 5.02 -11.66 -3.63
CA TYR A 119 5.87 -10.56 -4.10
C TYR A 119 7.19 -11.03 -4.69
N GLU A 120 7.79 -12.10 -4.16
CA GLU A 120 8.99 -12.73 -4.73
C GLU A 120 8.76 -13.18 -6.19
N ARG A 121 7.57 -13.69 -6.52
CA ARG A 121 7.20 -14.05 -7.90
C ARG A 121 7.04 -12.84 -8.85
N ILE A 122 6.92 -11.63 -8.29
CA ILE A 122 6.89 -10.38 -9.07
C ILE A 122 8.30 -9.82 -9.25
N GLY A 123 9.27 -10.24 -8.41
CA GLY A 123 10.66 -9.81 -8.48
C GLY A 123 11.15 -9.07 -7.23
N PHE A 124 10.34 -8.99 -6.18
CA PHE A 124 10.79 -8.44 -4.90
C PHE A 124 11.70 -9.44 -4.17
N GLU A 125 12.65 -8.90 -3.43
CA GLU A 125 13.56 -9.66 -2.58
C GLU A 125 13.31 -9.29 -1.10
N ARG A 126 13.56 -10.22 -0.20
CA ARG A 126 13.47 -9.96 1.24
C ARG A 126 14.55 -8.99 1.69
N ASN A 127 14.17 -8.03 2.50
CA ASN A 127 15.07 -7.02 3.06
C ASN A 127 15.17 -7.18 4.59
N GLU A 128 15.93 -8.19 5.03
CA GLU A 128 15.91 -8.65 6.42
C GLU A 128 16.77 -7.79 7.36
N THR A 129 17.76 -7.04 6.84
CA THR A 129 18.83 -6.48 7.66
C THR A 129 18.86 -4.95 7.76
N THR A 130 18.05 -4.24 6.99
CA THR A 130 18.20 -2.78 6.86
C THR A 130 16.95 -1.97 7.18
N THR A 131 15.83 -2.63 7.43
CA THR A 131 14.56 -1.94 7.70
C THR A 131 14.35 -1.75 9.19
N MET A 132 14.09 -0.50 9.59
CA MET A 132 13.73 -0.12 10.95
C MET A 132 12.39 0.61 10.92
N VAL A 133 11.59 0.45 11.99
CA VAL A 133 10.30 1.13 12.13
C VAL A 133 10.25 1.87 13.48
N LEU A 134 9.79 3.12 13.43
CA LEU A 134 9.40 3.87 14.61
C LEU A 134 7.87 3.90 14.68
N HIS A 135 7.32 3.38 15.76
CA HIS A 135 5.89 3.48 16.03
C HIS A 135 5.61 4.78 16.77
N ASN A 136 4.92 5.72 16.13
CA ASN A 136 4.43 6.90 16.81
C ASN A 136 3.29 6.48 17.74
N SER A 137 3.51 6.67 19.05
CA SER A 137 2.45 6.44 20.02
C SER A 137 1.44 7.57 19.96
N LYS A 138 0.18 7.26 20.26
CA LYS A 138 -0.89 8.27 20.34
C LYS A 138 -0.77 9.15 21.58
N SER A 139 0.13 8.85 22.54
CA SER A 139 0.39 9.66 23.71
C SER A 139 1.78 10.27 23.67
N THR A 140 1.85 11.57 23.93
CA THR A 140 3.11 12.33 24.07
C THR A 140 4.00 11.77 25.19
N GLU A 141 3.40 11.14 26.20
CA GLU A 141 4.10 10.53 27.34
C GLU A 141 4.90 9.29 26.96
N ASP A 142 4.35 8.42 26.09
CA ASP A 142 5.06 7.25 25.59
C ASP A 142 6.24 7.62 24.69
N LEU A 143 6.10 8.69 23.91
CA LEU A 143 7.19 9.18 23.06
C LEU A 143 8.32 9.77 23.90
N ALA A 144 7.99 10.59 24.91
CA ALA A 144 8.96 11.15 25.84
C ALA A 144 9.73 10.07 26.61
N ARG A 145 9.03 9.01 27.06
CA ARG A 145 9.63 7.86 27.74
C ARG A 145 10.60 7.12 26.84
N ARG A 146 10.24 6.86 25.58
CA ARG A 146 11.12 6.20 24.60
C ARG A 146 12.37 7.00 24.29
N ILE A 147 12.25 8.34 24.21
CA ILE A 147 13.40 9.23 23.99
C ILE A 147 14.36 9.18 25.18
N GLN A 148 13.84 9.10 26.42
CA GLN A 148 14.65 8.98 27.62
C GLN A 148 15.37 7.62 27.77
N GLU A 149 14.83 6.57 27.16
CA GLU A 149 15.40 5.21 27.17
C GLU A 149 16.45 4.99 26.05
N LEU A 150 16.60 5.94 25.12
CA LEU A 150 17.62 5.85 24.07
C LEU A 150 19.03 6.06 24.67
N PRO A 151 20.00 5.19 24.37
CA PRO A 151 21.38 5.43 24.81
C PRO A 151 21.93 6.71 24.18
N VAL A 152 22.55 7.55 25.02
CA VAL A 152 23.06 8.89 24.66
C VAL A 152 24.30 8.85 23.73
N THR A 153 24.73 7.70 23.29
CA THR A 153 25.87 7.54 22.37
C THR A 153 25.39 7.40 20.95
N VAL A 154 25.45 8.51 20.23
CA VAL A 154 25.37 8.51 18.77
C VAL A 154 26.83 8.54 18.27
N ASP A 155 27.41 7.40 18.00
CA ASP A 155 28.63 7.32 17.20
C ASP A 155 28.22 7.46 15.73
N TYR A 156 28.69 8.54 15.10
CA TYR A 156 28.55 8.76 13.67
C TYR A 156 29.65 8.01 12.90
#